data_3c9226d119f2a987e3ba7f1819d5cd50
#
_entry.id   3c9226d119f2a987e3ba7f1819d5cd50
#
_cell.length_a   1.000
_cell.length_b   1.000
_cell.length_c   1.000
_cell.angle_alpha   90.00
_cell.angle_beta   90.00
_cell.angle_gamma   90.00
#
_symmetry.space_group_name_H-M   'P 1'
#
loop_
_entity.id
_entity.type
_entity.pdbx_description
1 polymer ?
#
loop_
_entity_poly.entity_id
_entity_poly.type
_entity_poly.pdbx_seq_one_letter_code
_entity_poly.pdbx_strand_id
1 'polypeptide(L)'
;VQYHMGLSQINQVYLTPSRMLEAPDVLDADALEQTAEQINAFYQENQTPICLLAAPCATEFYQDQLPTGVLFHSQKAQLERFYDALQTPIRTIDPYPVLMPVQEDYIFYRTDTKWTSYGAYCVYRSVVQKMGFLPISYDTYVVSHVYGAYRGDLYQQCAYLGITPDILDLYSSSKQELPVTVQDGVGEDGAVRTLYDTEALESDTPYDFYLGADTPLLTITTAVDNEKRLLLLKDDWADCMVPFLTKHFQTIYVLDVTCASAKDAAQLREVAFDQILMVCDLETYENTAAMQRLLRASSKTSTVSFLK
;
A
#
# COMPACT_ATOMS: atom_id res chain seq x y z
N VAL A 1 -19.42 -21.75 -14.16
CA VAL A 1 -20.81 -22.14 -14.52
C VAL A 1 -21.63 -20.91 -14.90
N GLN A 2 -21.63 -19.86 -14.08
CA GLN A 2 -22.44 -18.65 -14.31
C GLN A 2 -21.98 -17.87 -15.56
N TYR A 3 -20.68 -17.71 -15.79
CA TYR A 3 -20.16 -17.06 -16.99
C TYR A 3 -20.54 -17.81 -18.28
N HIS A 4 -20.50 -19.15 -18.28
CA HIS A 4 -20.98 -19.96 -19.40
C HIS A 4 -22.49 -19.84 -19.66
N MET A 5 -23.24 -19.27 -18.70
CA MET A 5 -24.63 -18.94 -18.82
C MET A 5 -24.88 -17.48 -19.26
N GLY A 6 -23.83 -16.75 -19.66
CA GLY A 6 -23.90 -15.36 -20.12
C GLY A 6 -23.89 -14.31 -18.99
N LEU A 7 -23.51 -14.69 -17.77
CA LEU A 7 -23.34 -13.76 -16.67
C LEU A 7 -21.92 -13.15 -16.71
N SER A 8 -21.86 -11.84 -16.75
CA SER A 8 -20.61 -11.07 -16.75
C SER A 8 -20.20 -10.59 -15.35
N GLN A 9 -20.97 -10.95 -14.31
CA GLN A 9 -20.73 -10.57 -12.92
C GLN A 9 -21.02 -11.75 -11.97
N ILE A 10 -20.14 -11.96 -10.99
CA ILE A 10 -20.29 -12.93 -9.90
C ILE A 10 -19.84 -12.27 -8.61
N ASN A 11 -20.72 -12.16 -7.60
CA ASN A 11 -20.42 -11.59 -6.29
C ASN A 11 -19.71 -10.22 -6.37
N GLN A 12 -20.27 -9.28 -7.15
CA GLN A 12 -19.72 -7.94 -7.40
C GLN A 12 -18.41 -7.90 -8.21
N VAL A 13 -17.86 -9.05 -8.59
CA VAL A 13 -16.70 -9.13 -9.48
C VAL A 13 -17.19 -9.21 -10.93
N TYR A 14 -16.73 -8.29 -11.76
CA TYR A 14 -16.96 -8.26 -13.21
C TYR A 14 -15.91 -9.12 -13.92
N LEU A 15 -16.40 -10.00 -14.79
CA LEU A 15 -15.56 -10.88 -15.58
C LEU A 15 -15.36 -10.29 -16.96
N THR A 16 -14.13 -9.92 -17.28
CA THR A 16 -13.71 -9.47 -18.61
C THR A 16 -12.97 -10.58 -19.36
N PRO A 17 -12.65 -10.45 -20.64
CA PRO A 17 -11.87 -11.47 -21.35
C PRO A 17 -10.47 -11.73 -20.78
N SER A 18 -9.86 -10.74 -20.09
CA SER A 18 -8.47 -10.80 -19.66
C SER A 18 -8.25 -10.71 -18.15
N ARG A 19 -9.23 -10.22 -17.39
CA ARG A 19 -9.10 -9.96 -15.95
C ARG A 19 -10.44 -9.96 -15.24
N MET A 20 -10.37 -9.97 -13.93
CA MET A 20 -11.47 -9.64 -13.03
C MET A 20 -11.36 -8.16 -12.66
N LEU A 21 -12.50 -7.48 -12.54
CA LEU A 21 -12.57 -6.09 -12.09
C LEU A 21 -13.62 -5.98 -10.99
N GLU A 22 -13.38 -5.13 -10.03
CA GLU A 22 -14.40 -4.68 -9.09
C GLU A 22 -15.02 -3.37 -9.58
N ALA A 23 -16.25 -3.08 -9.19
CA ALA A 23 -16.76 -1.73 -9.20
C ALA A 23 -16.74 -1.27 -7.74
N PRO A 24 -15.79 -0.41 -7.37
CA PRO A 24 -15.71 0.07 -6.00
C PRO A 24 -16.99 0.79 -5.62
N ASP A 25 -17.36 0.69 -4.36
CA ASP A 25 -18.50 1.41 -3.81
C ASP A 25 -18.26 2.93 -3.88
N VAL A 26 -19.35 3.69 -3.85
CA VAL A 26 -19.26 5.15 -3.72
C VAL A 26 -18.83 5.46 -2.30
N LEU A 27 -17.62 5.97 -2.15
CA LEU A 27 -17.05 6.31 -0.87
C LEU A 27 -17.76 7.51 -0.22
N ASP A 28 -17.80 7.52 1.10
CA ASP A 28 -18.29 8.65 1.90
C ASP A 28 -17.27 9.80 1.87
N ALA A 29 -17.57 10.83 1.10
CA ALA A 29 -16.69 11.98 0.97
C ALA A 29 -16.48 12.74 2.29
N ASP A 30 -17.49 12.76 3.20
CA ASP A 30 -17.37 13.41 4.48
C ASP A 30 -16.44 12.61 5.41
N ALA A 31 -16.45 11.27 5.32
CA ALA A 31 -15.50 10.41 6.02
C ALA A 31 -14.06 10.64 5.55
N LEU A 32 -13.83 10.77 4.25
CA LEU A 32 -12.50 11.08 3.70
C LEU A 32 -12.02 12.48 4.15
N GLU A 33 -12.89 13.50 4.12
CA GLU A 33 -12.53 14.82 4.64
C GLU A 33 -12.19 14.79 6.14
N GLN A 34 -12.95 14.03 6.94
CA GLN A 34 -12.65 13.84 8.35
C GLN A 34 -11.30 13.15 8.55
N THR A 35 -10.94 12.17 7.73
CA THR A 35 -9.60 11.55 7.77
C THR A 35 -8.52 12.55 7.42
N ALA A 36 -8.73 13.41 6.42
CA ALA A 36 -7.79 14.48 6.08
C ALA A 36 -7.57 15.44 7.27
N GLU A 37 -8.63 15.82 7.99
CA GLU A 37 -8.52 16.63 9.21
C GLU A 37 -7.68 15.94 10.30
N GLN A 38 -7.85 14.62 10.47
CA GLN A 38 -7.07 13.83 11.43
C GLN A 38 -5.58 13.79 11.05
N ILE A 39 -5.27 13.62 9.76
CA ILE A 39 -3.90 13.63 9.24
C ILE A 39 -3.29 15.03 9.39
N ASN A 40 -4.06 16.08 9.14
CA ASN A 40 -3.64 17.47 9.38
C ASN A 40 -3.28 17.71 10.85
N ALA A 41 -4.14 17.24 11.79
CA ALA A 41 -3.88 17.34 13.21
C ALA A 41 -2.61 16.56 13.62
N PHE A 42 -2.46 15.34 13.09
CA PHE A 42 -1.28 14.52 13.33
C PHE A 42 0.02 15.21 12.85
N TYR A 43 -0.02 15.85 11.67
CA TYR A 43 1.10 16.65 11.19
C TYR A 43 1.41 17.82 12.14
N GLN A 44 0.38 18.54 12.62
CA GLN A 44 0.57 19.68 13.54
C GLN A 44 1.21 19.27 14.87
N GLU A 45 0.90 18.07 15.36
CA GLU A 45 1.47 17.54 16.61
C GLU A 45 2.91 17.06 16.44
N ASN A 46 3.23 16.42 15.31
CA ASN A 46 4.53 15.76 15.10
C ASN A 46 5.53 16.62 14.34
N GLN A 47 5.08 17.51 13.47
CA GLN A 47 5.91 18.36 12.57
C GLN A 47 6.87 17.56 11.67
N THR A 48 6.65 16.25 11.53
CA THR A 48 7.42 15.37 10.64
C THR A 48 6.85 15.43 9.23
N PRO A 49 7.69 15.60 8.18
CA PRO A 49 7.20 15.62 6.80
C PRO A 49 6.40 14.37 6.44
N ILE A 50 5.19 14.57 5.91
CA ILE A 50 4.29 13.49 5.47
C ILE A 50 4.22 13.48 3.95
N CYS A 51 4.37 12.30 3.36
CA CYS A 51 3.95 11.99 2.00
C CYS A 51 2.76 11.04 2.06
N LEU A 52 1.75 11.25 1.23
CA LEU A 52 0.53 10.45 1.20
C LEU A 52 0.21 10.02 -0.22
N LEU A 53 -0.10 8.75 -0.36
CA LEU A 53 -0.52 8.10 -1.59
C LEU A 53 -1.79 7.30 -1.30
N ALA A 54 -2.86 7.56 -2.06
CA ALA A 54 -4.00 6.67 -2.12
C ALA A 54 -3.88 5.80 -3.37
N ALA A 55 -3.88 4.48 -3.19
CA ALA A 55 -3.81 3.52 -4.26
C ALA A 55 -5.13 3.49 -5.04
N PRO A 56 -5.12 3.60 -6.37
CA PRO A 56 -6.31 3.59 -7.18
C PRO A 56 -6.72 2.15 -7.53
N CYS A 57 -8.01 1.86 -7.63
CA CYS A 57 -8.47 0.56 -8.10
C CYS A 57 -8.12 0.32 -9.57
N ALA A 58 -7.99 -0.95 -9.97
CA ALA A 58 -7.67 -1.35 -11.34
C ALA A 58 -8.73 -0.87 -12.35
N THR A 59 -9.98 -0.80 -11.95
CA THR A 59 -11.10 -0.43 -12.82
C THR A 59 -10.99 1.01 -13.36
N GLU A 60 -10.30 1.92 -12.65
CA GLU A 60 -10.00 3.26 -13.15
C GLU A 60 -9.22 3.25 -14.48
N PHE A 61 -8.41 2.23 -14.70
CA PHE A 61 -7.53 2.10 -15.88
C PHE A 61 -8.14 1.20 -16.95
N TYR A 62 -9.10 0.33 -16.60
CA TYR A 62 -9.67 -0.69 -17.47
C TYR A 62 -11.19 -0.63 -17.56
N GLN A 63 -11.79 0.54 -17.32
CA GLN A 63 -13.24 0.73 -17.35
C GLN A 63 -13.87 0.43 -18.72
N ASP A 64 -13.10 0.54 -19.81
CA ASP A 64 -13.51 0.18 -21.16
C ASP A 64 -13.73 -1.34 -21.34
N GLN A 65 -13.17 -2.16 -20.44
CA GLN A 65 -13.36 -3.61 -20.41
C GLN A 65 -14.60 -4.03 -19.61
N LEU A 66 -15.25 -3.11 -18.89
CA LEU A 66 -16.46 -3.43 -18.16
C LEU A 66 -17.60 -3.85 -19.09
N PRO A 67 -18.47 -4.77 -18.67
CA PRO A 67 -19.64 -5.14 -19.43
C PRO A 67 -20.54 -3.93 -19.74
N THR A 68 -21.16 -3.93 -20.92
CA THR A 68 -22.06 -2.84 -21.34
C THR A 68 -23.19 -2.64 -20.33
N GLY A 69 -23.38 -1.41 -19.88
CA GLY A 69 -24.44 -1.01 -18.96
C GLY A 69 -24.04 -1.05 -17.48
N VAL A 70 -22.80 -1.40 -17.17
CA VAL A 70 -22.26 -1.23 -15.82
C VAL A 70 -22.06 0.25 -15.53
N LEU A 71 -22.62 0.71 -14.41
CA LEU A 71 -22.33 2.04 -13.89
C LEU A 71 -21.02 1.96 -13.08
N PHE A 72 -20.03 2.70 -13.53
CA PHE A 72 -18.78 2.86 -12.81
C PHE A 72 -18.71 4.28 -12.24
N HIS A 73 -18.47 4.37 -10.96
CA HIS A 73 -18.24 5.62 -10.26
C HIS A 73 -16.73 5.79 -10.03
N SER A 74 -16.12 6.70 -10.80
CA SER A 74 -14.68 6.97 -10.65
C SER A 74 -14.36 7.52 -9.26
N GLN A 75 -13.36 6.95 -8.62
CA GLN A 75 -12.83 7.42 -7.33
C GLN A 75 -11.96 8.68 -7.48
N LYS A 76 -11.63 9.09 -8.72
CA LYS A 76 -10.71 10.20 -8.97
C LYS A 76 -11.17 11.51 -8.36
N ALA A 77 -12.46 11.84 -8.47
CA ALA A 77 -13.01 13.06 -7.89
C ALA A 77 -12.96 13.04 -6.35
N GLN A 78 -13.17 11.88 -5.74
CA GLN A 78 -13.06 11.71 -4.29
C GLN A 78 -11.60 11.81 -3.83
N LEU A 79 -10.67 11.24 -4.59
CA LEU A 79 -9.24 11.40 -4.36
C LEU A 79 -8.82 12.87 -4.40
N GLU A 80 -9.26 13.62 -5.42
CA GLU A 80 -8.96 15.05 -5.56
C GLU A 80 -9.48 15.82 -4.34
N ARG A 81 -10.76 15.61 -3.93
CA ARG A 81 -11.31 16.24 -2.72
C ARG A 81 -10.54 15.88 -1.45
N PHE A 82 -10.19 14.61 -1.29
CA PHE A 82 -9.39 14.15 -0.14
C PHE A 82 -8.04 14.86 -0.09
N TYR A 83 -7.35 14.97 -1.23
CA TYR A 83 -6.06 15.65 -1.31
C TYR A 83 -6.16 17.15 -1.09
N ASP A 84 -7.23 17.79 -1.60
CA ASP A 84 -7.48 19.22 -1.42
C ASP A 84 -7.79 19.59 0.06
N ALA A 85 -8.31 18.65 0.84
CA ALA A 85 -8.55 18.83 2.27
C ALA A 85 -7.27 18.73 3.12
N LEU A 86 -6.16 18.21 2.56
CA LEU A 86 -4.88 18.14 3.25
C LEU A 86 -4.14 19.48 3.20
N GLN A 87 -3.50 19.87 4.31
CA GLN A 87 -2.75 21.13 4.34
C GLN A 87 -1.43 21.05 3.55
N THR A 88 -1.01 22.18 3.01
CA THR A 88 0.13 22.35 2.11
C THR A 88 1.45 21.65 2.49
N PRO A 89 1.85 21.51 3.78
CA PRO A 89 3.08 20.78 4.10
C PRO A 89 2.98 19.26 3.87
N ILE A 90 1.77 18.70 3.77
CA ILE A 90 1.56 17.28 3.44
C ILE A 90 1.65 17.14 1.92
N ARG A 91 2.53 16.27 1.47
CA ARG A 91 2.81 16.06 0.04
C ARG A 91 1.98 14.88 -0.46
N THR A 92 1.08 15.14 -1.38
CA THR A 92 0.29 14.09 -2.03
C THR A 92 0.97 13.57 -3.29
N ILE A 93 0.76 12.30 -3.60
CA ILE A 93 1.21 11.65 -4.83
C ILE A 93 -0.03 11.22 -5.61
N ASP A 94 -0.20 11.80 -6.80
CA ASP A 94 -1.24 11.38 -7.74
C ASP A 94 -0.73 10.17 -8.55
N PRO A 95 -1.34 8.96 -8.40
CA PRO A 95 -0.92 7.77 -9.12
C PRO A 95 -1.38 7.75 -10.58
N TYR A 96 -2.43 8.50 -10.96
CA TYR A 96 -3.02 8.44 -12.29
C TYR A 96 -2.04 8.83 -13.40
N PRO A 97 -1.37 10.00 -13.38
CA PRO A 97 -0.43 10.38 -14.43
C PRO A 97 0.79 9.47 -14.51
N VAL A 98 1.05 8.66 -13.47
CA VAL A 98 2.15 7.69 -13.43
C VAL A 98 1.73 6.37 -14.08
N LEU A 99 0.53 5.87 -13.79
CA LEU A 99 0.06 4.55 -14.22
C LEU A 99 -0.63 4.57 -15.59
N MET A 100 -1.36 5.66 -15.94
CA MET A 100 -2.05 5.76 -17.24
C MET A 100 -1.12 5.55 -18.45
N PRO A 101 0.11 6.09 -18.53
CA PRO A 101 0.99 5.86 -19.67
C PRO A 101 1.46 4.41 -19.83
N VAL A 102 1.37 3.60 -18.77
CA VAL A 102 1.82 2.19 -18.72
C VAL A 102 0.65 1.23 -18.47
N GLN A 103 -0.59 1.66 -18.68
CA GLN A 103 -1.78 0.85 -18.40
C GLN A 103 -1.86 -0.45 -19.22
N GLU A 104 -1.21 -0.50 -20.38
CA GLU A 104 -1.14 -1.71 -21.22
C GLU A 104 -0.12 -2.73 -20.68
N ASP A 105 0.76 -2.32 -19.78
CA ASP A 105 1.70 -3.20 -19.10
C ASP A 105 0.99 -3.97 -17.97
N TYR A 106 1.68 -4.95 -17.38
CA TYR A 106 1.16 -5.75 -16.28
C TYR A 106 1.30 -5.01 -14.94
N ILE A 107 0.56 -3.89 -14.79
CA ILE A 107 0.62 -3.01 -13.60
C ILE A 107 -0.38 -3.37 -12.51
N PHE A 108 -1.45 -4.09 -12.84
CA PHE A 108 -2.41 -4.63 -11.86
C PHE A 108 -2.54 -6.13 -12.06
N TYR A 109 -2.73 -6.88 -10.98
CA TYR A 109 -3.08 -8.29 -11.04
C TYR A 109 -4.40 -8.48 -11.80
N ARG A 110 -4.59 -9.66 -12.38
CA ARG A 110 -5.81 -10.02 -13.13
C ARG A 110 -6.89 -10.58 -12.25
N THR A 111 -6.52 -11.14 -11.11
CA THR A 111 -7.39 -11.89 -10.20
C THR A 111 -7.41 -11.30 -8.79
N ASP A 112 -6.80 -10.13 -8.61
CA ASP A 112 -6.70 -9.40 -7.36
C ASP A 112 -7.09 -7.94 -7.55
N THR A 113 -7.41 -7.22 -6.47
CA THR A 113 -7.66 -5.77 -6.49
C THR A 113 -6.39 -4.97 -6.66
N LYS A 114 -5.25 -5.50 -6.19
CA LYS A 114 -3.98 -4.78 -6.02
C LYS A 114 -3.18 -4.64 -7.31
N TRP A 115 -2.28 -3.67 -7.31
CA TRP A 115 -1.24 -3.57 -8.34
C TRP A 115 -0.19 -4.68 -8.21
N THR A 116 0.52 -4.94 -9.29
CA THR A 116 1.70 -5.81 -9.27
C THR A 116 2.91 -5.08 -8.67
N SER A 117 3.98 -5.80 -8.38
CA SER A 117 5.24 -5.16 -7.98
C SER A 117 5.76 -4.17 -9.03
N TYR A 118 5.48 -4.40 -10.32
CA TYR A 118 5.83 -3.44 -11.37
C TYR A 118 4.98 -2.17 -11.30
N GLY A 119 3.67 -2.29 -11.08
CA GLY A 119 2.80 -1.14 -10.85
C GLY A 119 3.23 -0.33 -9.61
N ALA A 120 3.50 -1.03 -8.51
CA ALA A 120 4.05 -0.43 -7.30
C ALA A 120 5.40 0.26 -7.54
N TYR A 121 6.30 -0.34 -8.35
CA TYR A 121 7.56 0.29 -8.74
C TYR A 121 7.35 1.59 -9.51
N CYS A 122 6.42 1.62 -10.45
CA CYS A 122 6.13 2.84 -11.22
C CYS A 122 5.75 4.00 -10.29
N VAL A 123 4.87 3.74 -9.31
CA VAL A 123 4.43 4.76 -8.34
C VAL A 123 5.52 5.09 -7.32
N TYR A 124 6.26 4.09 -6.84
CA TYR A 124 7.40 4.26 -5.94
C TYR A 124 8.37 5.34 -6.43
N ARG A 125 8.63 5.43 -7.73
CA ARG A 125 9.52 6.45 -8.29
C ARG A 125 9.06 7.87 -7.94
N SER A 126 7.77 8.13 -8.06
CA SER A 126 7.19 9.42 -7.69
C SER A 126 7.19 9.64 -6.18
N VAL A 127 6.92 8.58 -5.40
CA VAL A 127 6.97 8.61 -3.94
C VAL A 127 8.33 9.06 -3.45
N VAL A 128 9.41 8.37 -3.83
CA VAL A 128 10.76 8.68 -3.33
C VAL A 128 11.28 10.02 -3.85
N GLN A 129 10.90 10.44 -5.06
CA GLN A 129 11.21 11.79 -5.56
C GLN A 129 10.54 12.88 -4.70
N LYS A 130 9.29 12.72 -4.34
CA LYS A 130 8.57 13.63 -3.42
C LYS A 130 9.21 13.66 -2.04
N MET A 131 9.79 12.53 -1.61
CA MET A 131 10.54 12.40 -0.35
C MET A 131 11.98 12.94 -0.45
N GLY A 132 12.44 13.38 -1.61
CA GLY A 132 13.75 13.99 -1.82
C GLY A 132 14.88 12.99 -2.11
N PHE A 133 14.55 11.78 -2.56
CA PHE A 133 15.50 10.77 -3.01
C PHE A 133 15.51 10.65 -4.54
N LEU A 134 16.59 10.11 -5.06
CA LEU A 134 16.65 9.64 -6.45
C LEU A 134 16.11 8.21 -6.51
N PRO A 135 15.11 7.93 -7.37
CA PRO A 135 14.61 6.56 -7.51
C PRO A 135 15.69 5.65 -8.09
N ILE A 136 15.72 4.42 -7.62
CA ILE A 136 16.57 3.38 -8.20
C ILE A 136 16.02 3.00 -9.57
N SER A 137 16.87 2.98 -10.59
CA SER A 137 16.47 2.66 -11.96
C SER A 137 16.07 1.19 -12.09
N TYR A 138 15.03 0.90 -12.92
CA TYR A 138 14.49 -0.44 -13.11
C TYR A 138 15.51 -1.46 -13.57
N ASP A 139 16.43 -1.05 -14.44
CA ASP A 139 17.51 -1.89 -14.98
C ASP A 139 18.56 -2.34 -13.95
N THR A 140 18.51 -1.79 -12.74
CA THR A 140 19.35 -2.27 -11.62
C THR A 140 18.75 -3.45 -10.86
N TYR A 141 17.51 -3.80 -11.17
CA TYR A 141 16.86 -4.96 -10.57
C TYR A 141 16.95 -6.20 -11.47
N VAL A 142 17.06 -7.35 -10.84
CA VAL A 142 16.78 -8.66 -11.45
C VAL A 142 15.41 -9.09 -10.97
N VAL A 143 14.50 -9.30 -11.91
CA VAL A 143 13.13 -9.74 -11.62
C VAL A 143 13.07 -11.25 -11.76
N SER A 144 12.63 -11.93 -10.72
CA SER A 144 12.44 -13.38 -10.71
C SER A 144 10.95 -13.69 -10.48
N HIS A 145 10.36 -14.42 -11.41
CA HIS A 145 9.00 -14.94 -11.28
C HIS A 145 9.00 -16.11 -10.28
N VAL A 146 8.60 -15.87 -9.05
CA VAL A 146 8.72 -16.88 -7.97
C VAL A 146 7.47 -17.74 -7.81
N TYR A 147 6.29 -17.25 -8.22
CA TYR A 147 5.04 -17.99 -8.16
C TYR A 147 4.12 -17.61 -9.32
N GLY A 148 3.74 -18.58 -10.14
CA GLY A 148 2.94 -18.36 -11.38
C GLY A 148 1.49 -18.86 -11.29
N ALA A 149 1.00 -19.17 -10.11
CA ALA A 149 -0.35 -19.68 -9.89
C ALA A 149 -1.16 -18.81 -8.92
N TYR A 150 -0.74 -17.55 -8.71
CA TYR A 150 -1.40 -16.65 -7.78
C TYR A 150 -2.84 -16.34 -8.23
N ARG A 151 -3.75 -16.41 -7.29
CA ARG A 151 -5.16 -16.06 -7.43
C ARG A 151 -5.58 -15.27 -6.20
N GLY A 152 -5.76 -13.97 -6.40
CA GLY A 152 -6.01 -13.01 -5.33
C GLY A 152 -7.48 -12.87 -4.93
N ASP A 153 -7.78 -11.75 -4.31
CA ASP A 153 -9.05 -11.49 -3.62
C ASP A 153 -10.27 -11.56 -4.55
N LEU A 154 -10.18 -11.05 -5.78
CA LEU A 154 -11.28 -11.11 -6.74
C LEU A 154 -11.60 -12.56 -7.12
N TYR A 155 -10.56 -13.40 -7.24
CA TYR A 155 -10.78 -14.83 -7.46
C TYR A 155 -11.43 -15.49 -6.24
N GLN A 156 -11.00 -15.18 -5.04
CA GLN A 156 -11.58 -15.75 -3.81
C GLN A 156 -13.08 -15.43 -3.71
N GLN A 157 -13.48 -14.23 -4.15
CA GLN A 157 -14.89 -13.83 -4.14
C GLN A 157 -15.74 -14.58 -5.17
N CYS A 158 -15.23 -14.84 -6.38
CA CYS A 158 -16.04 -15.37 -7.48
C CYS A 158 -15.70 -16.81 -7.91
N ALA A 159 -14.54 -17.33 -7.52
CA ALA A 159 -14.02 -18.67 -7.84
C ALA A 159 -14.08 -19.01 -9.35
N TYR A 160 -13.89 -18.01 -10.24
CA TYR A 160 -13.92 -18.19 -11.68
C TYR A 160 -12.55 -18.54 -12.24
N LEU A 161 -12.42 -19.75 -12.82
CA LEU A 161 -11.15 -20.29 -13.32
C LEU A 161 -10.77 -19.83 -14.73
N GLY A 162 -11.63 -19.06 -15.42
CA GLY A 162 -11.44 -18.68 -16.82
C GLY A 162 -10.36 -17.58 -17.03
N ILE A 163 -9.92 -16.93 -15.97
CA ILE A 163 -8.84 -15.93 -16.03
C ILE A 163 -7.50 -16.60 -15.72
N THR A 164 -6.46 -16.23 -16.49
CA THR A 164 -5.09 -16.69 -16.27
C THR A 164 -4.63 -16.28 -14.86
N PRO A 165 -4.03 -17.20 -14.08
CA PRO A 165 -3.44 -16.84 -12.79
C PRO A 165 -2.38 -15.74 -12.92
N ASP A 166 -2.14 -15.06 -11.84
CA ASP A 166 -1.15 -14.01 -11.71
C ASP A 166 0.24 -14.55 -11.35
N ILE A 167 1.22 -13.66 -11.42
CA ILE A 167 2.61 -13.96 -11.12
C ILE A 167 3.07 -13.08 -9.98
N LEU A 168 3.65 -13.67 -8.93
CA LEU A 168 4.35 -12.93 -7.91
C LEU A 168 5.84 -12.85 -8.27
N ASP A 169 6.38 -11.63 -8.15
CA ASP A 169 7.74 -11.30 -8.58
C ASP A 169 8.61 -10.91 -7.39
N LEU A 170 9.82 -11.44 -7.36
CA LEU A 170 10.89 -11.01 -6.48
C LEU A 170 11.82 -10.05 -7.22
N TYR A 171 12.07 -8.90 -6.60
CA TYR A 171 13.01 -7.90 -7.09
C TYR A 171 14.28 -7.93 -6.25
N SER A 172 15.38 -8.37 -6.85
CA SER A 172 16.71 -8.37 -6.24
C SER A 172 17.65 -7.38 -6.92
N SER A 173 18.71 -6.96 -6.24
CA SER A 173 19.71 -6.07 -6.83
C SER A 173 20.57 -6.82 -7.85
N SER A 174 20.78 -6.24 -9.04
CA SER A 174 21.70 -6.76 -10.04
C SER A 174 23.18 -6.67 -9.63
N LYS A 175 23.47 -5.90 -8.58
CA LYS A 175 24.80 -5.76 -7.99
C LYS A 175 24.90 -6.63 -6.74
N GLN A 176 25.19 -6.02 -5.59
CA GLN A 176 25.22 -6.73 -4.31
C GLN A 176 23.91 -6.49 -3.58
N GLU A 177 23.25 -7.56 -3.15
CA GLU A 177 22.11 -7.44 -2.25
C GLU A 177 22.59 -7.00 -0.86
N LEU A 178 21.99 -5.91 -0.36
CA LEU A 178 22.27 -5.46 1.00
C LEU A 178 21.38 -6.26 1.97
N PRO A 179 21.90 -6.67 3.12
CA PRO A 179 21.11 -7.38 4.11
C PRO A 179 19.94 -6.50 4.59
N VAL A 180 18.77 -7.12 4.64
CA VAL A 180 17.55 -6.54 5.19
C VAL A 180 16.99 -7.51 6.23
N THR A 181 16.66 -7.01 7.40
CA THR A 181 16.08 -7.76 8.50
C THR A 181 14.72 -7.19 8.83
N VAL A 182 13.71 -8.04 8.93
CA VAL A 182 12.36 -7.67 9.39
C VAL A 182 12.14 -8.23 10.76
N GLN A 183 11.64 -7.43 11.68
CA GLN A 183 11.39 -7.80 13.06
C GLN A 183 10.00 -7.35 13.50
N ASP A 184 9.32 -8.18 14.27
CA ASP A 184 8.01 -7.85 14.81
C ASP A 184 8.13 -6.84 15.96
N GLY A 185 7.32 -5.77 15.91
CA GLY A 185 7.32 -4.71 16.92
C GLY A 185 8.51 -3.74 16.84
N VAL A 186 8.74 -3.03 17.95
CA VAL A 186 9.86 -2.10 18.16
C VAL A 186 10.77 -2.68 19.26
N GLY A 187 12.08 -2.77 19.00
CA GLY A 187 13.05 -3.30 19.96
C GLY A 187 13.67 -4.62 19.49
N GLU A 188 14.37 -5.33 20.42
CA GLU A 188 15.17 -6.52 20.08
C GLU A 188 14.46 -7.85 20.37
N ASP A 189 13.27 -7.83 20.95
CA ASP A 189 12.59 -9.03 21.46
C ASP A 189 11.62 -9.69 20.44
N GLY A 190 11.43 -9.11 19.25
CA GLY A 190 10.53 -9.62 18.23
C GLY A 190 11.13 -10.76 17.40
N ALA A 191 10.27 -11.57 16.78
CA ALA A 191 10.70 -12.57 15.81
C ALA A 191 11.42 -11.90 14.63
N VAL A 192 12.51 -12.48 14.17
CA VAL A 192 13.33 -11.96 13.08
C VAL A 192 13.15 -12.82 11.84
N ARG A 193 12.87 -12.19 10.71
CA ARG A 193 12.68 -12.84 9.41
C ARG A 193 13.30 -12.05 8.25
N THR A 194 13.26 -12.62 7.08
CA THR A 194 13.65 -11.96 5.82
C THR A 194 12.52 -11.09 5.29
N LEU A 195 12.84 -10.20 4.36
CA LEU A 195 11.87 -9.31 3.71
C LEU A 195 10.82 -10.08 2.89
N TYR A 196 11.22 -11.17 2.26
CA TYR A 196 10.34 -12.03 1.47
C TYR A 196 10.13 -13.35 2.20
N ASP A 197 8.88 -13.70 2.44
CA ASP A 197 8.49 -14.98 3.05
C ASP A 197 8.22 -16.01 1.96
N THR A 198 9.21 -16.86 1.69
CA THR A 198 9.09 -17.89 0.65
C THR A 198 8.17 -19.05 1.07
N GLU A 199 7.90 -19.25 2.35
CA GLU A 199 6.98 -20.29 2.84
C GLU A 199 5.52 -19.91 2.53
N ALA A 200 5.22 -18.61 2.48
CA ALA A 200 3.89 -18.11 2.11
C ALA A 200 3.46 -18.54 0.70
N LEU A 201 4.41 -18.75 -0.22
CA LEU A 201 4.10 -19.19 -1.60
C LEU A 201 3.42 -20.57 -1.66
N GLU A 202 3.55 -21.40 -0.63
CA GLU A 202 2.92 -22.72 -0.49
C GLU A 202 1.67 -22.68 0.41
N SER A 203 1.28 -21.50 0.90
CA SER A 203 0.13 -21.30 1.79
C SER A 203 -1.16 -20.95 1.03
N ASP A 204 -2.25 -20.76 1.76
CA ASP A 204 -3.52 -20.26 1.22
C ASP A 204 -3.47 -18.73 0.91
N THR A 205 -2.45 -18.04 1.40
CA THR A 205 -2.22 -16.60 1.23
C THR A 205 -0.85 -16.30 0.59
N PRO A 206 -0.64 -16.66 -0.70
CA PRO A 206 0.69 -16.49 -1.34
C PRO A 206 1.17 -15.03 -1.41
N TYR A 207 0.27 -14.04 -1.30
CA TYR A 207 0.64 -12.62 -1.29
C TYR A 207 1.44 -12.21 -0.04
N ASP A 208 1.30 -12.97 1.06
CA ASP A 208 2.13 -12.82 2.27
C ASP A 208 3.64 -13.07 1.99
N PHE A 209 3.97 -13.49 0.77
CA PHE A 209 5.34 -13.48 0.27
C PHE A 209 6.01 -12.12 0.48
N TYR A 210 5.26 -11.03 0.33
CA TYR A 210 5.72 -9.68 0.64
C TYR A 210 5.48 -9.38 2.13
N LEU A 211 6.53 -9.23 2.92
CA LEU A 211 6.53 -8.92 4.36
C LEU A 211 6.03 -10.01 5.33
N GLY A 212 5.54 -11.15 4.84
CA GLY A 212 4.90 -12.17 5.67
C GLY A 212 3.45 -11.85 6.00
N ALA A 213 2.81 -12.70 6.80
CA ALA A 213 1.43 -12.51 7.22
C ALA A 213 1.21 -11.19 7.95
N ASP A 214 -0.04 -10.71 7.94
CA ASP A 214 -0.44 -9.45 8.55
C ASP A 214 0.11 -9.30 9.97
N THR A 215 1.01 -8.35 10.12
CA THR A 215 1.65 -8.04 11.40
C THR A 215 1.43 -6.58 11.72
N PRO A 216 0.84 -6.27 12.89
CA PRO A 216 0.42 -4.91 13.24
C PRO A 216 1.54 -3.87 13.19
N LEU A 217 2.74 -4.27 13.57
CA LEU A 217 3.90 -3.38 13.63
C LEU A 217 5.18 -4.16 13.32
N LEU A 218 5.95 -3.66 12.36
CA LEU A 218 7.24 -4.22 11.97
C LEU A 218 8.33 -3.16 12.06
N THR A 219 9.54 -3.60 12.36
CA THR A 219 10.77 -2.81 12.17
C THR A 219 11.62 -3.48 11.09
N ILE A 220 11.91 -2.76 10.02
CA ILE A 220 12.80 -3.21 8.95
C ILE A 220 14.11 -2.46 9.09
N THR A 221 15.20 -3.21 9.26
CA THR A 221 16.56 -2.66 9.32
C THR A 221 17.32 -3.04 8.06
N THR A 222 17.97 -2.06 7.46
CA THR A 222 18.74 -2.22 6.22
C THR A 222 20.20 -1.86 6.45
N ALA A 223 21.07 -2.20 5.49
CA ALA A 223 22.45 -1.76 5.48
C ALA A 223 22.68 -0.40 4.80
N VAL A 224 21.64 0.40 4.59
CA VAL A 224 21.77 1.78 4.10
C VAL A 224 22.37 2.64 5.21
N ASP A 225 23.51 3.25 4.93
CA ASP A 225 24.26 4.08 5.90
C ASP A 225 23.86 5.55 5.77
N ASN A 226 22.69 5.92 6.30
CA ASN A 226 22.21 7.31 6.24
C ASN A 226 21.42 7.74 7.49
N GLU A 227 21.31 6.87 8.49
CA GLU A 227 20.58 7.08 9.74
C GLU A 227 19.09 7.48 9.58
N LYS A 228 18.56 7.48 8.35
CA LYS A 228 17.18 7.90 8.09
C LYS A 228 16.16 6.86 8.53
N ARG A 229 15.12 7.36 9.19
CA ARG A 229 14.02 6.56 9.74
C ARG A 229 12.71 6.96 9.07
N LEU A 230 12.04 5.98 8.49
CA LEU A 230 10.71 6.12 7.90
C LEU A 230 9.66 5.51 8.83
N LEU A 231 8.54 6.21 9.04
CA LEU A 231 7.30 5.59 9.46
C LEU A 231 6.44 5.36 8.21
N LEU A 232 6.11 4.11 7.92
CA LEU A 232 5.17 3.70 6.88
C LEU A 232 3.86 3.27 7.52
N LEU A 233 2.78 4.02 7.30
CA LEU A 233 1.41 3.59 7.58
C LEU A 233 0.85 2.99 6.30
N LYS A 234 0.37 1.75 6.35
CA LYS A 234 0.02 1.02 5.15
C LYS A 234 -1.18 0.07 5.34
N ASP A 235 -1.80 -0.29 4.24
CA ASP A 235 -2.53 -1.53 4.02
C ASP A 235 -1.76 -2.43 3.05
N ASP A 236 -2.35 -3.55 2.62
CA ASP A 236 -1.69 -4.56 1.76
C ASP A 236 -1.18 -4.01 0.42
N TRP A 237 -1.72 -2.88 -0.04
CA TRP A 237 -1.28 -2.25 -1.29
C TRP A 237 0.19 -1.85 -1.26
N ALA A 238 0.73 -1.53 -0.08
CA ALA A 238 2.13 -1.12 0.04
C ALA A 238 3.12 -2.29 0.10
N ASP A 239 2.70 -3.51 0.39
CA ASP A 239 3.61 -4.62 0.72
C ASP A 239 4.62 -4.90 -0.39
N CYS A 240 4.17 -5.00 -1.63
CA CYS A 240 5.06 -5.18 -2.78
C CYS A 240 5.89 -3.91 -3.15
N MET A 241 5.61 -2.74 -2.54
CA MET A 241 6.41 -1.51 -2.67
C MET A 241 7.57 -1.46 -1.67
N VAL A 242 7.42 -2.07 -0.49
CA VAL A 242 8.41 -1.99 0.60
C VAL A 242 9.81 -2.41 0.17
N PRO A 243 10.01 -3.46 -0.66
CA PRO A 243 11.35 -3.83 -1.13
C PRO A 243 12.11 -2.69 -1.82
N PHE A 244 11.40 -1.79 -2.50
CA PHE A 244 12.01 -0.62 -3.14
C PHE A 244 12.38 0.46 -2.11
N LEU A 245 11.57 0.63 -1.07
CA LEU A 245 11.82 1.61 0.01
C LEU A 245 13.05 1.25 0.84
N THR A 246 13.38 -0.04 0.99
CA THR A 246 14.56 -0.52 1.73
C THR A 246 15.89 -0.01 1.17
N LYS A 247 15.90 0.54 -0.04
CA LYS A 247 17.08 1.12 -0.68
C LYS A 247 17.35 2.58 -0.28
N HIS A 248 16.46 3.20 0.51
CA HIS A 248 16.50 4.63 0.84
C HIS A 248 16.59 4.93 2.33
N PHE A 249 16.23 4.00 3.19
CA PHE A 249 16.17 4.21 4.63
C PHE A 249 16.96 3.15 5.37
N GLN A 250 17.65 3.55 6.44
CA GLN A 250 18.32 2.60 7.34
C GLN A 250 17.30 1.83 8.17
N THR A 251 16.23 2.51 8.61
CA THR A 251 15.16 1.86 9.38
C THR A 251 13.79 2.27 8.84
N ILE A 252 12.91 1.30 8.65
CA ILE A 252 11.52 1.54 8.29
C ILE A 252 10.66 0.89 9.38
N TYR A 253 9.83 1.69 10.04
CA TYR A 253 8.79 1.21 10.93
C TYR A 253 7.49 1.11 10.13
N VAL A 254 6.92 -0.09 10.06
CA VAL A 254 5.70 -0.36 9.29
C VAL A 254 4.56 -0.56 10.27
N LEU A 255 3.56 0.31 10.21
CA LEU A 255 2.32 0.20 10.97
C LEU A 255 1.19 -0.16 10.01
N ASP A 256 0.64 -1.35 10.15
CA ASP A 256 -0.47 -1.82 9.34
C ASP A 256 -1.79 -1.26 9.90
N VAL A 257 -2.45 -0.42 9.11
CA VAL A 257 -3.66 0.29 9.57
C VAL A 257 -4.89 -0.62 9.67
N THR A 258 -4.85 -1.79 9.03
CA THR A 258 -5.96 -2.74 8.99
C THR A 258 -6.03 -3.59 10.26
N CYS A 259 -4.88 -3.99 10.80
CA CYS A 259 -4.80 -4.90 11.95
C CYS A 259 -4.19 -4.28 13.22
N ALA A 260 -3.48 -3.13 13.13
CA ALA A 260 -2.83 -2.52 14.28
C ALA A 260 -3.82 -1.98 15.32
N SER A 261 -3.45 -2.14 16.58
CA SER A 261 -4.15 -1.55 17.72
C SER A 261 -3.50 -0.22 18.16
N ALA A 262 -4.20 0.52 19.01
CA ALA A 262 -3.63 1.70 19.66
C ALA A 262 -2.37 1.38 20.50
N LYS A 263 -2.27 0.14 21.03
CA LYS A 263 -1.09 -0.30 21.78
C LYS A 263 0.13 -0.46 20.87
N ASP A 264 -0.08 -0.98 19.66
CA ASP A 264 0.98 -1.14 18.66
C ASP A 264 1.48 0.23 18.21
N ALA A 265 0.58 1.12 17.83
CA ALA A 265 0.90 2.49 17.44
C ALA A 265 1.60 3.29 18.57
N ALA A 266 1.24 3.05 19.83
CA ALA A 266 1.85 3.74 20.97
C ALA A 266 3.34 3.41 21.17
N GLN A 267 3.83 2.28 20.65
CA GLN A 267 5.27 1.93 20.68
C GLN A 267 6.11 2.90 19.83
N LEU A 268 5.49 3.57 18.87
CA LEU A 268 6.16 4.51 17.97
C LEU A 268 6.26 5.94 18.50
N ARG A 269 5.59 6.24 19.61
CA ARG A 269 5.46 7.62 20.15
C ARG A 269 6.79 8.30 20.44
N GLU A 270 7.74 7.56 20.96
CA GLU A 270 9.07 8.06 21.32
C GLU A 270 10.11 7.91 20.19
N VAL A 271 9.71 7.33 19.07
CA VAL A 271 10.59 7.17 17.90
C VAL A 271 10.64 8.48 17.11
N ALA A 272 11.86 8.96 16.85
CA ALA A 272 12.04 10.11 15.97
C ALA A 272 12.09 9.63 14.51
N PHE A 273 11.18 10.11 13.68
CA PHE A 273 11.13 9.83 12.25
C PHE A 273 11.64 11.04 11.45
N ASP A 274 12.38 10.77 10.37
CA ASP A 274 12.75 11.81 9.40
C ASP A 274 11.59 12.10 8.45
N GLN A 275 10.78 11.07 8.12
CA GLN A 275 9.65 11.18 7.23
C GLN A 275 8.57 10.16 7.59
N ILE A 276 7.34 10.48 7.20
CA ILE A 276 6.19 9.60 7.28
C ILE A 276 5.67 9.38 5.86
N LEU A 277 5.42 8.13 5.49
CA LEU A 277 4.75 7.75 4.25
C LEU A 277 3.46 7.04 4.60
N MET A 278 2.37 7.45 3.99
CA MET A 278 1.06 6.79 4.10
C MET A 278 0.70 6.22 2.73
N VAL A 279 0.49 4.91 2.64
CA VAL A 279 0.12 4.20 1.40
C VAL A 279 -1.02 3.25 1.72
N CYS A 280 -2.21 3.65 1.35
CA CYS A 280 -3.43 2.85 1.50
C CYS A 280 -4.33 3.10 0.30
N ASP A 281 -5.34 2.25 0.09
CA ASP A 281 -6.43 2.56 -0.79
C ASP A 281 -7.40 3.60 -0.19
N LEU A 282 -8.36 4.07 -0.98
CA LEU A 282 -9.32 5.08 -0.50
C LEU A 282 -10.32 4.49 0.50
N GLU A 283 -10.64 3.20 0.43
CA GLU A 283 -11.56 2.54 1.37
C GLU A 283 -10.93 2.44 2.77
N THR A 284 -9.63 2.18 2.82
CA THR A 284 -8.87 2.23 4.07
C THR A 284 -8.82 3.64 4.65
N TYR A 285 -8.64 4.68 3.80
CA TYR A 285 -8.71 6.07 4.28
C TYR A 285 -10.11 6.50 4.73
N GLU A 286 -11.18 5.93 4.17
CA GLU A 286 -12.55 6.16 4.62
C GLU A 286 -12.81 5.64 6.06
N ASN A 287 -12.03 4.67 6.55
CA ASN A 287 -12.14 4.16 7.91
C ASN A 287 -11.59 5.14 8.95
N THR A 288 -12.33 6.25 9.15
CA THR A 288 -11.95 7.35 10.06
C THR A 288 -11.64 6.91 11.47
N ALA A 289 -12.34 5.88 11.98
CA ALA A 289 -12.16 5.38 13.34
C ALA A 289 -10.80 4.66 13.51
N ALA A 290 -10.39 3.87 12.53
CA ALA A 290 -9.09 3.20 12.53
C ALA A 290 -7.97 4.24 12.45
N MET A 291 -8.06 5.17 11.47
CA MET A 291 -7.07 6.23 11.28
C MET A 291 -6.94 7.11 12.52
N GLN A 292 -8.04 7.59 13.10
CA GLN A 292 -8.00 8.40 14.31
C GLN A 292 -7.32 7.68 15.48
N ARG A 293 -7.67 6.40 15.67
CA ARG A 293 -7.11 5.58 16.75
C ARG A 293 -5.59 5.48 16.63
N LEU A 294 -5.07 5.18 15.44
CA LEU A 294 -3.65 4.96 15.21
C LEU A 294 -2.85 6.26 15.23
N LEU A 295 -3.33 7.29 14.55
CA LEU A 295 -2.66 8.59 14.49
C LEU A 295 -2.54 9.21 15.89
N ARG A 296 -3.61 9.19 16.70
CA ARG A 296 -3.56 9.68 18.09
C ARG A 296 -2.63 8.86 18.97
N ALA A 297 -2.60 7.54 18.80
CA ALA A 297 -1.77 6.67 19.63
C ALA A 297 -0.28 6.80 19.30
N SER A 298 0.09 7.09 18.04
CA SER A 298 1.47 7.29 17.58
C SER A 298 1.96 8.73 17.72
N SER A 299 1.06 9.70 17.98
CA SER A 299 1.43 11.11 18.17
C SER A 299 2.33 11.30 19.38
N LYS A 300 3.32 12.18 19.25
CA LYS A 300 4.13 12.64 20.37
C LYS A 300 3.21 13.30 21.41
N THR A 301 3.37 12.92 22.66
CA THR A 301 2.56 13.53 23.73
C THR A 301 2.91 15.00 23.83
N SER A 302 2.00 15.89 23.43
CA SER A 302 2.13 17.32 23.75
C SER A 302 2.17 17.45 25.25
N THR A 303 3.33 17.72 25.81
CA THR A 303 3.48 18.19 27.19
C THR A 303 2.93 19.61 27.24
N VAL A 304 1.63 19.77 27.09
CA VAL A 304 0.97 21.01 27.49
C VAL A 304 1.00 21.01 29.01
N SER A 305 2.08 21.55 29.54
CA SER A 305 2.18 21.96 30.95
C SER A 305 1.06 22.97 31.18
N PHE A 306 -0.02 22.51 31.76
CA PHE A 306 -0.98 23.43 32.43
C PHE A 306 -0.25 24.03 33.65
N LEU A 307 0.55 25.05 33.42
CA LEU A 307 0.92 25.97 34.47
C LEU A 307 -0.39 26.72 34.87
N LYS A 308 -0.91 26.34 35.99
CA LYS A 308 -1.92 27.10 36.73
C LYS A 308 -1.31 28.40 37.26
#